data_b064d73fdc68bc74409669242c13c1f0
#
_entry.id   b064d73fdc68bc74409669242c13c1f0
#
_cell.length_a   1.000
_cell.length_b   1.000
_cell.length_c   1.000
_cell.angle_alpha   90.00
_cell.angle_beta   90.00
_cell.angle_gamma   90.00
#
_symmetry.space_group_name_H-M   'P 1'
#
loop_
_entity.id
_entity.type
_entity.pdbx_description
1 polymer ?
#
loop_
_entity_poly.entity_id
_entity_poly.type
_entity_poly.pdbx_seq_one_letter_code
_entity_poly.pdbx_strand_id
1 'polypeptide(L)'
;ADIFKAVKSKQLPMWRLSAGMLGASFVAMQTHVVPIAGVALFTVASLAGQTAISLWVDHVGLAGGIKSVISKRRVIAAIITVGAVVISAWDRFVMSDFSILAITLAVFAGSWVGVQRALNGQINSFSKKSFATSQLNFITGFSFLTFLLILRSLFTDHSIMNLTSGPWWMFLGGSIGVFYIAFSAVAVQYVGVLEFTLLSVGGMLIGSLLLDVFVPTEGTQISPYLITGIFLTYLGVIANGQSRFSRK
;
A
#
# COMPACT_ATOMS: atom_id res chain seq x y z
N ALA A 1 -7.00 21.55 14.42
CA ALA A 1 -6.28 22.47 15.32
C ALA A 1 -4.90 21.91 15.70
N ASP A 2 -4.79 20.62 16.03
CA ASP A 2 -3.56 20.04 16.58
C ASP A 2 -2.44 19.85 15.55
N ILE A 3 -2.79 19.44 14.31
CA ILE A 3 -1.83 19.35 13.19
C ILE A 3 -1.23 20.75 12.91
N PHE A 4 -2.07 21.77 12.84
CA PHE A 4 -1.61 23.14 12.56
C PHE A 4 -0.68 23.67 13.66
N LYS A 5 -0.98 23.37 14.92
CA LYS A 5 -0.09 23.70 16.05
C LYS A 5 1.25 22.96 15.92
N ALA A 6 1.24 21.65 15.61
CA ALA A 6 2.45 20.85 15.42
C ALA A 6 3.33 21.38 14.27
N VAL A 7 2.72 21.84 13.19
CA VAL A 7 3.44 22.47 12.07
C VAL A 7 4.03 23.82 12.49
N LYS A 8 3.26 24.68 13.16
CA LYS A 8 3.71 26.00 13.62
C LYS A 8 4.83 25.90 14.64
N SER A 9 4.79 24.89 15.50
CA SER A 9 5.86 24.60 16.49
C SER A 9 7.07 23.85 15.91
N LYS A 10 7.12 23.63 14.60
CA LYS A 10 8.17 22.88 13.87
C LYS A 10 8.36 21.43 14.33
N GLN A 11 7.42 20.86 15.07
CA GLN A 11 7.43 19.44 15.47
C GLN A 11 7.04 18.52 14.31
N LEU A 12 6.19 19.01 13.39
CA LEU A 12 5.80 18.31 12.18
C LEU A 12 6.17 19.15 10.95
N PRO A 13 7.20 18.78 10.19
CA PRO A 13 7.55 19.49 8.95
C PRO A 13 6.42 19.45 7.92
N MET A 14 6.16 20.57 7.24
CA MET A 14 5.04 20.70 6.28
C MET A 14 5.07 19.64 5.17
N TRP A 15 6.26 19.25 4.67
CA TRP A 15 6.36 18.26 3.61
C TRP A 15 5.74 16.89 3.99
N ARG A 16 5.67 16.57 5.29
CA ARG A 16 5.05 15.33 5.76
C ARG A 16 3.53 15.30 5.60
N LEU A 17 2.92 16.46 5.46
CA LEU A 17 1.48 16.58 5.17
C LEU A 17 1.14 16.12 3.75
N SER A 18 2.12 16.01 2.86
CA SER A 18 1.95 15.55 1.48
C SER A 18 1.85 14.03 1.33
N ALA A 19 1.58 13.29 2.41
CA ALA A 19 1.45 11.84 2.39
C ALA A 19 0.49 11.34 1.29
N GLY A 20 -0.62 12.05 1.05
CA GLY A 20 -1.59 11.72 0.03
C GLY A 20 -1.03 11.80 -1.40
N MET A 21 -0.04 12.66 -1.65
CA MET A 21 0.63 12.74 -2.96
C MET A 21 1.36 11.43 -3.31
N LEU A 22 1.94 10.76 -2.32
CA LEU A 22 2.60 9.46 -2.54
C LEU A 22 1.60 8.37 -2.93
N GLY A 23 0.43 8.33 -2.28
CA GLY A 23 -0.64 7.41 -2.65
C GLY A 23 -1.24 7.72 -4.02
N ALA A 24 -1.41 9.00 -4.33
CA ALA A 24 -1.87 9.46 -5.64
C ALA A 24 -0.86 9.09 -6.75
N SER A 25 0.44 9.24 -6.48
CA SER A 25 1.50 8.80 -7.39
C SER A 25 1.48 7.28 -7.61
N PHE A 26 1.19 6.50 -6.56
CA PHE A 26 0.98 5.05 -6.70
C PHE A 26 -0.16 4.74 -7.66
N VAL A 27 -1.33 5.39 -7.49
CA VAL A 27 -2.49 5.19 -8.36
C VAL A 27 -2.17 5.60 -9.80
N ALA A 28 -1.53 6.76 -10.01
CA ALA A 28 -1.13 7.20 -11.33
C ALA A 28 -0.15 6.20 -12.00
N MET A 29 0.81 5.68 -11.24
CA MET A 29 1.76 4.68 -11.74
C MET A 29 1.06 3.35 -12.06
N GLN A 30 0.15 2.91 -11.20
CA GLN A 30 -0.64 1.68 -11.40
C GLN A 30 -1.43 1.73 -12.71
N THR A 31 -2.11 2.84 -13.00
CA THR A 31 -2.92 2.99 -14.23
C THR A 31 -2.09 2.91 -15.51
N HIS A 32 -0.80 3.26 -15.45
CA HIS A 32 0.09 3.19 -16.60
C HIS A 32 0.84 1.86 -16.70
N VAL A 33 1.22 1.26 -15.57
CA VAL A 33 2.06 0.06 -15.56
C VAL A 33 1.23 -1.22 -15.69
N VAL A 34 0.02 -1.27 -15.10
CA VAL A 34 -0.83 -2.47 -15.15
C VAL A 34 -1.19 -2.91 -16.56
N PRO A 35 -1.53 -2.02 -17.52
CA PRO A 35 -1.78 -2.43 -18.90
C PRO A 35 -0.57 -3.07 -19.60
N ILE A 36 0.66 -2.75 -19.14
CA ILE A 36 1.91 -3.25 -19.74
C ILE A 36 2.35 -4.56 -19.06
N ALA A 37 2.34 -4.58 -17.73
CA ALA A 37 2.89 -5.68 -16.94
C ALA A 37 1.85 -6.70 -16.46
N GLY A 38 0.56 -6.36 -16.56
CA GLY A 38 -0.52 -7.11 -15.94
C GLY A 38 -0.65 -6.85 -14.43
N VAL A 39 -1.85 -7.11 -13.92
CA VAL A 39 -2.22 -6.86 -12.51
C VAL A 39 -1.36 -7.68 -11.55
N ALA A 40 -1.12 -8.95 -11.87
CA ALA A 40 -0.39 -9.87 -10.99
C ALA A 40 1.07 -9.41 -10.79
N LEU A 41 1.78 -9.12 -11.88
CA LEU A 41 3.18 -8.69 -11.81
C LEU A 41 3.32 -7.33 -11.11
N PHE A 42 2.43 -6.37 -11.42
CA PHE A 42 2.41 -5.09 -10.73
C PHE A 42 2.18 -5.26 -9.22
N THR A 43 1.21 -6.09 -8.83
CA THR A 43 0.88 -6.34 -7.42
C THR A 43 2.06 -6.92 -6.67
N VAL A 44 2.68 -7.98 -7.20
CA VAL A 44 3.84 -8.62 -6.56
C VAL A 44 5.01 -7.65 -6.45
N ALA A 45 5.36 -6.95 -7.52
CA ALA A 45 6.47 -6.01 -7.53
C ALA A 45 6.22 -4.83 -6.56
N SER A 46 5.01 -4.28 -6.53
CA SER A 46 4.66 -3.21 -5.61
C SER A 46 4.66 -3.66 -4.15
N LEU A 47 4.18 -4.87 -3.85
CA LEU A 47 4.24 -5.43 -2.49
C LEU A 47 5.68 -5.70 -2.05
N ALA A 48 6.56 -6.10 -2.95
CA ALA A 48 8.00 -6.21 -2.66
C ALA A 48 8.59 -4.85 -2.27
N GLY A 49 8.28 -3.79 -3.03
CA GLY A 49 8.69 -2.42 -2.72
C GLY A 49 8.14 -1.93 -1.37
N GLN A 50 6.84 -2.14 -1.11
CA GLN A 50 6.20 -1.79 0.16
C GLN A 50 6.88 -2.49 1.34
N THR A 51 7.18 -3.78 1.19
CA THR A 51 7.78 -4.59 2.26
C THR A 51 9.22 -4.16 2.53
N ALA A 52 10.01 -3.94 1.49
CA ALA A 52 11.40 -3.52 1.61
C ALA A 52 11.51 -2.15 2.29
N ILE A 53 10.76 -1.15 1.83
CA ILE A 53 10.80 0.20 2.41
C ILE A 53 10.25 0.22 3.85
N SER A 54 9.30 -0.65 4.19
CA SER A 54 8.74 -0.74 5.54
C SER A 54 9.79 -1.11 6.59
N LEU A 55 10.77 -1.94 6.23
CA LEU A 55 11.91 -2.24 7.11
C LEU A 55 12.71 -0.98 7.46
N TRP A 56 13.01 -0.16 6.45
CA TRP A 56 13.77 1.08 6.62
C TRP A 56 12.96 2.13 7.39
N VAL A 57 11.71 2.32 7.04
CA VAL A 57 10.78 3.27 7.67
C VAL A 57 10.62 2.98 9.16
N ASP A 58 10.47 1.71 9.53
CA ASP A 58 10.39 1.30 10.94
C ASP A 58 11.72 1.49 11.68
N HIS A 59 12.85 1.29 10.98
CA HIS A 59 14.17 1.49 11.57
C HIS A 59 14.41 2.95 11.95
N VAL A 60 14.04 3.88 11.07
CA VAL A 60 14.17 5.32 11.35
C VAL A 60 13.06 5.85 12.27
N GLY A 61 11.98 5.08 12.48
CA GLY A 61 10.84 5.47 13.32
C GLY A 61 9.97 6.56 12.69
N LEU A 62 9.85 6.57 11.36
CA LEU A 62 9.14 7.62 10.62
C LEU A 62 7.63 7.65 10.93
N ALA A 63 7.03 6.52 11.35
CA ALA A 63 5.60 6.43 11.66
C ALA A 63 5.19 7.15 12.97
N GLY A 64 6.14 7.70 13.72
CA GLY A 64 5.88 8.35 15.01
C GLY A 64 5.56 7.38 16.16
N GLY A 65 5.71 6.08 15.92
CA GLY A 65 5.54 4.99 16.88
C GLY A 65 6.87 4.36 17.30
N ILE A 66 6.86 3.05 17.50
CA ILE A 66 8.01 2.28 17.98
C ILE A 66 9.07 2.18 16.89
N LYS A 67 10.31 2.60 17.18
CA LYS A 67 11.46 2.29 16.34
C LYS A 67 11.78 0.81 16.46
N SER A 68 12.00 0.17 15.33
CA SER A 68 12.34 -1.26 15.27
C SER A 68 13.64 -1.47 14.51
N VAL A 69 14.60 -2.14 15.15
CA VAL A 69 15.89 -2.46 14.52
C VAL A 69 15.64 -3.47 13.37
N ILE A 70 16.38 -3.29 12.27
CA ILE A 70 16.42 -4.27 11.20
C ILE A 70 17.10 -5.53 11.73
N SER A 71 16.33 -6.57 11.98
CA SER A 71 16.82 -7.86 12.47
C SER A 71 16.73 -8.92 11.37
N LYS A 72 17.57 -9.97 11.46
CA LYS A 72 17.53 -11.09 10.52
C LYS A 72 16.11 -11.68 10.40
N ARG A 73 15.38 -11.79 11.51
CA ARG A 73 14.01 -12.32 11.53
C ARG A 73 13.05 -11.47 10.71
N ARG A 74 13.12 -10.13 10.84
CA ARG A 74 12.28 -9.20 10.09
C ARG A 74 12.58 -9.25 8.59
N VAL A 75 13.85 -9.38 8.23
CA VAL A 75 14.27 -9.54 6.83
C VAL A 75 13.76 -10.88 6.27
N ILE A 76 13.93 -11.98 7.01
CA ILE A 76 13.41 -13.30 6.61
C ILE A 76 11.89 -13.26 6.47
N ALA A 77 11.16 -12.67 7.40
CA ALA A 77 9.71 -12.51 7.31
C ALA A 77 9.29 -11.73 6.05
N ALA A 78 10.00 -10.65 5.73
CA ALA A 78 9.78 -9.89 4.51
C ALA A 78 10.03 -10.73 3.24
N ILE A 79 11.12 -11.48 3.20
CA ILE A 79 11.45 -12.38 2.07
C ILE A 79 10.39 -13.48 1.92
N ILE A 80 10.00 -14.12 3.02
CA ILE A 80 8.95 -15.17 3.00
C ILE A 80 7.65 -14.58 2.45
N THR A 81 7.23 -13.39 2.90
CA THR A 81 5.98 -12.77 2.45
C THR A 81 6.04 -12.39 0.97
N VAL A 82 7.14 -11.81 0.51
CA VAL A 82 7.32 -11.52 -0.93
C VAL A 82 7.30 -12.81 -1.75
N GLY A 83 8.00 -13.85 -1.30
CA GLY A 83 7.97 -15.19 -1.94
C GLY A 83 6.56 -15.79 -1.95
N ALA A 84 5.80 -15.63 -0.86
CA ALA A 84 4.41 -16.08 -0.76
C ALA A 84 3.51 -15.41 -1.81
N VAL A 85 3.67 -14.10 -2.02
CA VAL A 85 2.91 -13.35 -3.03
C VAL A 85 3.32 -13.78 -4.44
N VAL A 86 4.61 -14.01 -4.70
CA VAL A 86 5.09 -14.59 -5.97
C VAL A 86 4.41 -15.93 -6.23
N ILE A 87 4.39 -16.81 -5.24
CA ILE A 87 3.77 -18.14 -5.36
C ILE A 87 2.26 -18.02 -5.58
N SER A 88 1.58 -17.13 -4.83
CA SER A 88 0.13 -16.95 -4.95
C SER A 88 -0.35 -16.46 -6.32
N ALA A 89 0.52 -15.81 -7.07
CA ALA A 89 0.25 -15.28 -8.40
C ALA A 89 0.93 -16.09 -9.53
N TRP A 90 1.53 -17.24 -9.22
CA TRP A 90 2.38 -18.00 -10.14
C TRP A 90 1.71 -18.37 -11.46
N ASP A 91 0.47 -18.82 -11.39
CA ASP A 91 -0.37 -19.16 -12.54
C ASP A 91 -0.69 -17.98 -13.46
N ARG A 92 -0.62 -16.77 -12.93
CA ARG A 92 -0.88 -15.52 -13.66
C ARG A 92 0.36 -14.92 -14.31
N PHE A 93 1.56 -15.31 -13.88
CA PHE A 93 2.82 -14.81 -14.46
C PHE A 93 3.12 -15.37 -15.84
N VAL A 94 2.67 -16.59 -16.13
CA VAL A 94 2.96 -17.29 -17.39
C VAL A 94 2.35 -16.57 -18.60
N MET A 95 1.42 -15.64 -18.39
CA MET A 95 0.66 -14.92 -19.42
C MET A 95 1.14 -13.47 -19.64
N SER A 96 2.16 -12.99 -18.92
CA SER A 96 2.57 -11.58 -18.99
C SER A 96 3.93 -11.38 -19.66
N ASP A 97 4.04 -10.36 -20.53
CA ASP A 97 5.32 -9.94 -21.07
C ASP A 97 6.20 -9.33 -19.96
N PHE A 98 7.41 -9.87 -19.81
CA PHE A 98 8.37 -9.42 -18.80
C PHE A 98 9.02 -8.10 -19.21
N SER A 99 8.57 -6.98 -18.59
CA SER A 99 9.20 -5.67 -18.72
C SER A 99 9.95 -5.29 -17.44
N ILE A 100 11.28 -5.25 -17.50
CA ILE A 100 12.13 -4.83 -16.37
C ILE A 100 11.77 -3.42 -15.93
N LEU A 101 11.48 -2.52 -16.87
CA LEU A 101 11.05 -1.15 -16.58
C LEU A 101 9.75 -1.14 -15.78
N ALA A 102 8.75 -1.92 -16.20
CA ALA A 102 7.46 -2.00 -15.52
C ALA A 102 7.59 -2.56 -14.10
N ILE A 103 8.43 -3.58 -13.90
CA ILE A 103 8.74 -4.14 -12.58
C ILE A 103 9.40 -3.08 -11.69
N THR A 104 10.41 -2.38 -12.21
CA THR A 104 11.12 -1.34 -11.46
C THR A 104 10.17 -0.22 -11.03
N LEU A 105 9.33 0.26 -11.94
CA LEU A 105 8.32 1.28 -11.65
C LEU A 105 7.30 0.80 -10.61
N ALA A 106 6.87 -0.46 -10.67
CA ALA A 106 5.97 -1.04 -9.68
C ALA A 106 6.62 -1.14 -8.28
N VAL A 107 7.90 -1.53 -8.19
CA VAL A 107 8.65 -1.54 -6.92
C VAL A 107 8.76 -0.14 -6.34
N PHE A 108 9.09 0.86 -7.14
CA PHE A 108 9.12 2.26 -6.69
C PHE A 108 7.75 2.75 -6.22
N ALA A 109 6.70 2.48 -7.00
CA ALA A 109 5.34 2.85 -6.63
C ALA A 109 4.94 2.22 -5.28
N GLY A 110 5.24 0.94 -5.09
CA GLY A 110 5.03 0.25 -3.82
C GLY A 110 5.82 0.87 -2.66
N SER A 111 7.06 1.27 -2.90
CA SER A 111 7.88 1.95 -1.89
C SER A 111 7.24 3.26 -1.42
N TRP A 112 6.61 4.03 -2.30
CA TRP A 112 5.86 5.24 -1.92
C TRP A 112 4.70 4.94 -0.98
N VAL A 113 3.99 3.83 -1.17
CA VAL A 113 2.90 3.42 -0.26
C VAL A 113 3.42 3.10 1.15
N GLY A 114 4.58 2.45 1.26
CA GLY A 114 5.20 2.20 2.57
C GLY A 114 5.57 3.49 3.30
N VAL A 115 6.15 4.46 2.59
CA VAL A 115 6.44 5.80 3.15
C VAL A 115 5.15 6.54 3.50
N GLN A 116 4.14 6.52 2.63
CA GLN A 116 2.84 7.14 2.87
C GLN A 116 2.19 6.63 4.17
N ARG A 117 2.21 5.31 4.40
CA ARG A 117 1.69 4.71 5.64
C ARG A 117 2.40 5.27 6.88
N ALA A 118 3.71 5.40 6.82
CA ALA A 118 4.49 5.97 7.91
C ALA A 118 4.13 7.44 8.16
N LEU A 119 4.04 8.24 7.12
CA LEU A 119 3.66 9.66 7.26
C LEU A 119 2.25 9.81 7.80
N ASN A 120 1.29 9.01 7.34
CA ASN A 120 -0.07 9.00 7.89
C ASN A 120 -0.08 8.58 9.38
N GLY A 121 0.73 7.58 9.77
CA GLY A 121 0.93 7.22 11.17
C GLY A 121 1.45 8.39 11.99
N GLN A 122 2.46 9.10 11.49
CA GLN A 122 3.02 10.26 12.17
C GLN A 122 2.01 11.43 12.28
N ILE A 123 1.31 11.77 11.20
CA ILE A 123 0.26 12.79 11.23
C ILE A 123 -0.79 12.42 12.29
N ASN A 124 -1.18 11.15 12.34
CA ASN A 124 -2.15 10.67 13.32
C ASN A 124 -1.63 10.73 14.77
N SER A 125 -0.32 10.58 14.99
CA SER A 125 0.27 10.71 16.33
C SER A 125 0.11 12.12 16.91
N PHE A 126 0.09 13.15 16.05
CA PHE A 126 -0.16 14.54 16.42
C PHE A 126 -1.65 14.91 16.43
N SER A 127 -2.40 14.46 15.43
CA SER A 127 -3.83 14.81 15.29
C SER A 127 -4.70 14.12 16.32
N LYS A 128 -4.32 12.89 16.74
CA LYS A 128 -5.14 11.97 17.55
C LYS A 128 -6.52 11.66 16.92
N LYS A 129 -6.69 11.99 15.62
CA LYS A 129 -7.94 11.88 14.88
C LYS A 129 -7.67 11.19 13.54
N SER A 130 -7.90 9.88 13.49
CA SER A 130 -7.57 9.05 12.32
C SER A 130 -8.32 9.46 11.06
N PHE A 131 -9.59 9.84 11.18
CA PHE A 131 -10.36 10.34 10.04
C PHE A 131 -9.87 11.70 9.53
N ALA A 132 -9.38 12.60 10.42
CA ALA A 132 -8.77 13.85 9.97
C ALA A 132 -7.44 13.59 9.22
N THR A 133 -6.68 12.58 9.63
CA THR A 133 -5.49 12.13 8.92
C THR A 133 -5.87 11.59 7.54
N SER A 134 -6.88 10.74 7.46
CA SER A 134 -7.40 10.21 6.20
C SER A 134 -7.91 11.33 5.28
N GLN A 135 -8.70 12.28 5.81
CA GLN A 135 -9.18 13.43 5.05
C GLN A 135 -8.04 14.24 4.46
N LEU A 136 -7.01 14.56 5.25
CA LEU A 136 -5.83 15.27 4.77
C LEU A 136 -5.11 14.49 3.65
N ASN A 137 -4.99 13.17 3.82
CA ASN A 137 -4.40 12.29 2.80
C ASN A 137 -5.19 12.36 1.47
N PHE A 138 -6.52 12.32 1.53
CA PHE A 138 -7.35 12.41 0.32
C PHE A 138 -7.32 13.80 -0.30
N ILE A 139 -7.35 14.88 0.50
CA ILE A 139 -7.25 16.26 -0.01
C ILE A 139 -5.91 16.44 -0.77
N THR A 140 -4.79 16.07 -0.15
CA THR A 140 -3.46 16.25 -0.79
C THR A 140 -3.30 15.34 -1.99
N GLY A 141 -3.82 14.11 -1.97
CA GLY A 141 -3.82 13.19 -3.10
C GLY A 141 -4.68 13.68 -4.26
N PHE A 142 -5.90 14.12 -3.98
CA PHE A 142 -6.81 14.68 -4.97
C PHE A 142 -6.23 15.93 -5.63
N SER A 143 -5.71 16.87 -4.82
CA SER A 143 -5.09 18.09 -5.34
C SER A 143 -3.92 17.79 -6.26
N PHE A 144 -3.10 16.78 -5.92
CA PHE A 144 -1.98 16.36 -6.74
C PHE A 144 -2.43 15.72 -8.06
N LEU A 145 -3.41 14.82 -8.04
CA LEU A 145 -3.95 14.23 -9.28
C LEU A 145 -4.62 15.27 -10.17
N THR A 146 -5.36 16.21 -9.58
CA THR A 146 -5.96 17.32 -10.32
C THR A 146 -4.88 18.20 -10.97
N PHE A 147 -3.80 18.50 -10.25
CA PHE A 147 -2.66 19.23 -10.80
C PHE A 147 -2.03 18.48 -12.00
N LEU A 148 -1.80 17.16 -11.86
CA LEU A 148 -1.27 16.34 -12.96
C LEU A 148 -2.23 16.31 -14.16
N LEU A 149 -3.54 16.23 -13.91
CA LEU A 149 -4.54 16.25 -14.97
C LEU A 149 -4.54 17.59 -15.73
N ILE A 150 -4.50 18.72 -15.01
CA ILE A 150 -4.39 20.05 -15.61
C ILE A 150 -3.10 20.15 -16.41
N LEU A 151 -1.98 19.73 -15.84
CA LEU A 151 -0.69 19.75 -16.54
C LEU A 151 -0.75 18.95 -17.85
N ARG A 152 -1.31 17.73 -17.80
CA ARG A 152 -1.50 16.91 -18.99
C ARG A 152 -2.36 17.62 -20.04
N SER A 153 -3.46 18.27 -19.64
CA SER A 153 -4.37 18.96 -20.58
C SER A 153 -3.73 20.14 -21.28
N LEU A 154 -2.68 20.75 -20.70
CA LEU A 154 -1.93 21.84 -21.33
C LEU A 154 -0.99 21.36 -22.45
N PHE A 155 -0.61 20.07 -22.44
CA PHE A 155 0.33 19.47 -23.39
C PHE A 155 -0.29 18.46 -24.35
N THR A 156 -1.59 18.17 -24.21
CA THR A 156 -2.25 17.12 -24.99
C THR A 156 -3.67 17.56 -25.37
N ASP A 157 -3.95 17.61 -26.66
CA ASP A 157 -5.26 18.01 -27.22
C ASP A 157 -6.39 16.97 -27.03
N HIS A 158 -6.24 16.05 -26.09
CA HIS A 158 -7.25 15.03 -25.86
C HIS A 158 -8.34 15.53 -24.90
N SER A 159 -9.59 15.35 -25.28
CA SER A 159 -10.76 15.64 -24.45
C SER A 159 -10.64 14.97 -23.08
N ILE A 160 -10.76 15.77 -22.04
CA ILE A 160 -10.37 15.41 -20.66
C ILE A 160 -11.21 14.30 -20.05
N MET A 161 -12.41 14.00 -20.55
CA MET A 161 -13.26 13.02 -19.88
C MET A 161 -14.29 12.37 -20.78
N ASN A 162 -14.08 11.10 -21.07
CA ASN A 162 -15.19 10.16 -21.12
C ASN A 162 -15.35 9.54 -19.74
N LEU A 163 -16.26 10.07 -18.93
CA LEU A 163 -16.66 9.41 -17.68
C LEU A 163 -17.24 8.05 -18.05
N THR A 164 -16.53 7.00 -17.69
CA THR A 164 -16.99 5.63 -17.94
C THR A 164 -18.28 5.42 -17.15
N SER A 165 -19.38 5.17 -17.85
CA SER A 165 -20.62 4.72 -17.21
C SER A 165 -20.40 3.31 -16.68
N GLY A 166 -20.64 3.09 -15.41
CA GLY A 166 -20.49 1.78 -14.77
C GLY A 166 -21.43 1.62 -13.59
N PRO A 167 -21.54 0.42 -13.04
CA PRO A 167 -22.39 0.17 -11.89
C PRO A 167 -21.94 1.00 -10.69
N TRP A 168 -22.88 1.40 -9.85
CA TRP A 168 -22.67 2.34 -8.73
C TRP A 168 -21.55 1.91 -7.74
N TRP A 169 -21.32 0.60 -7.57
CA TRP A 169 -20.28 0.08 -6.67
C TRP A 169 -18.86 0.40 -7.12
N MET A 170 -18.62 0.74 -8.40
CA MET A 170 -17.31 1.21 -8.87
C MET A 170 -16.83 2.46 -8.13
N PHE A 171 -17.75 3.26 -7.61
CA PHE A 171 -17.44 4.50 -6.90
C PHE A 171 -17.22 4.31 -5.40
N LEU A 172 -17.43 3.11 -4.86
CA LEU A 172 -17.23 2.83 -3.42
C LEU A 172 -15.75 2.79 -3.00
N GLY A 173 -14.83 2.62 -3.94
CA GLY A 173 -13.39 2.51 -3.64
C GLY A 173 -12.84 3.68 -2.83
N GLY A 174 -13.29 4.90 -3.12
CA GLY A 174 -12.91 6.09 -2.35
C GLY A 174 -13.37 6.01 -0.90
N SER A 175 -14.62 5.64 -0.65
CA SER A 175 -15.18 5.51 0.70
C SER A 175 -14.47 4.41 1.49
N ILE A 176 -14.24 3.25 0.90
CA ILE A 176 -13.48 2.16 1.52
C ILE A 176 -12.06 2.62 1.83
N GLY A 177 -11.43 3.37 0.91
CA GLY A 177 -10.10 3.95 1.09
C GLY A 177 -10.01 4.88 2.29
N VAL A 178 -11.05 5.68 2.57
CA VAL A 178 -11.09 6.57 3.76
C VAL A 178 -10.95 5.76 5.04
N PHE A 179 -11.72 4.68 5.19
CA PHE A 179 -11.63 3.79 6.36
C PHE A 179 -10.27 3.09 6.42
N TYR A 180 -9.78 2.56 5.29
CA TYR A 180 -8.48 1.90 5.22
C TYR A 180 -7.34 2.81 5.67
N ILE A 181 -7.27 4.05 5.17
CA ILE A 181 -6.24 5.01 5.57
C ILE A 181 -6.39 5.39 7.04
N ALA A 182 -7.61 5.62 7.52
CA ALA A 182 -7.84 5.98 8.92
C ALA A 182 -7.38 4.86 9.88
N PHE A 183 -7.76 3.59 9.61
CA PHE A 183 -7.35 2.46 10.43
C PHE A 183 -5.85 2.17 10.32
N SER A 184 -5.27 2.24 9.10
CA SER A 184 -3.85 2.01 8.90
C SER A 184 -2.99 3.04 9.64
N ALA A 185 -3.41 4.32 9.65
CA ALA A 185 -2.69 5.39 10.35
C ALA A 185 -2.65 5.18 11.87
N VAL A 186 -3.66 4.52 12.44
CA VAL A 186 -3.64 4.10 13.85
C VAL A 186 -2.77 2.86 14.01
N ALA A 187 -3.03 1.82 13.24
CA ALA A 187 -2.39 0.51 13.41
C ALA A 187 -0.87 0.57 13.31
N VAL A 188 -0.32 1.32 12.34
CA VAL A 188 1.15 1.42 12.14
C VAL A 188 1.87 2.03 13.33
N GLN A 189 1.21 2.80 14.19
CA GLN A 189 1.82 3.36 15.41
C GLN A 189 2.06 2.29 16.47
N TYR A 190 1.20 1.26 16.51
CA TYR A 190 1.25 0.18 17.49
C TYR A 190 2.07 -1.01 17.01
N VAL A 191 1.87 -1.43 15.77
CA VAL A 191 2.51 -2.64 15.24
C VAL A 191 3.75 -2.34 14.38
N GLY A 192 3.89 -1.12 13.86
CA GLY A 192 4.90 -0.72 12.89
C GLY A 192 4.44 -0.95 11.45
N VAL A 193 5.15 -0.32 10.50
CA VAL A 193 4.74 -0.33 9.09
C VAL A 193 4.97 -1.70 8.46
N LEU A 194 6.07 -2.39 8.78
CA LEU A 194 6.34 -3.73 8.26
C LEU A 194 5.26 -4.72 8.69
N GLU A 195 4.98 -4.83 9.99
CA GLU A 195 4.00 -5.81 10.49
C GLU A 195 2.61 -5.53 9.95
N PHE A 196 2.21 -4.25 9.90
CA PHE A 196 0.97 -3.85 9.24
C PHE A 196 0.95 -4.25 7.75
N THR A 197 2.07 -4.07 7.04
CA THR A 197 2.18 -4.46 5.62
C THR A 197 2.01 -5.97 5.45
N LEU A 198 2.70 -6.79 6.25
CA LEU A 198 2.60 -8.24 6.18
C LEU A 198 1.18 -8.74 6.47
N LEU A 199 0.53 -8.19 7.52
CA LEU A 199 -0.86 -8.51 7.86
C LEU A 199 -1.84 -8.08 6.77
N SER A 200 -1.62 -6.90 6.16
CA SER A 200 -2.45 -6.42 5.06
C SER A 200 -2.35 -7.32 3.82
N VAL A 201 -1.15 -7.81 3.50
CA VAL A 201 -0.94 -8.77 2.41
C VAL A 201 -1.72 -10.06 2.68
N GLY A 202 -1.61 -10.61 3.88
CA GLY A 202 -2.37 -11.80 4.28
C GLY A 202 -3.88 -11.58 4.17
N GLY A 203 -4.37 -10.43 4.65
CA GLY A 203 -5.77 -10.04 4.55
C GLY A 203 -6.24 -9.88 3.08
N MET A 204 -5.42 -9.30 2.22
CA MET A 204 -5.72 -9.18 0.78
C MET A 204 -5.84 -10.55 0.10
N LEU A 205 -4.93 -11.48 0.39
CA LEU A 205 -4.97 -12.83 -0.18
C LEU A 205 -6.20 -13.62 0.29
N ILE A 206 -6.55 -13.52 1.59
CA ILE A 206 -7.79 -14.13 2.11
C ILE A 206 -9.01 -13.47 1.47
N GLY A 207 -9.04 -12.14 1.41
CA GLY A 207 -10.14 -11.41 0.77
C GLY A 207 -10.33 -11.80 -0.69
N SER A 208 -9.24 -11.96 -1.43
CA SER A 208 -9.27 -12.47 -2.81
C SER A 208 -9.87 -13.89 -2.88
N LEU A 209 -9.43 -14.80 -2.02
CA LEU A 209 -9.96 -16.16 -1.95
C LEU A 209 -11.47 -16.16 -1.63
N LEU A 210 -11.90 -15.34 -0.67
CA LEU A 210 -13.32 -15.23 -0.32
C LEU A 210 -14.16 -14.70 -1.49
N LEU A 211 -13.66 -13.70 -2.21
CA LEU A 211 -14.32 -13.18 -3.40
C LEU A 211 -14.43 -14.27 -4.48
N ASP A 212 -13.36 -15.01 -4.72
CA ASP A 212 -13.35 -16.10 -5.72
C ASP A 212 -14.35 -17.22 -5.34
N VAL A 213 -14.58 -17.46 -4.04
CA VAL A 213 -15.55 -18.45 -3.55
C VAL A 213 -17.00 -17.93 -3.63
N PHE A 214 -17.26 -16.69 -3.16
CA PHE A 214 -18.62 -16.19 -3.00
C PHE A 214 -19.16 -15.43 -4.23
N VAL A 215 -18.27 -14.87 -5.05
CA VAL A 215 -18.61 -14.10 -6.25
C VAL A 215 -17.73 -14.58 -7.41
N PRO A 216 -17.87 -15.86 -7.81
CA PRO A 216 -17.03 -16.39 -8.88
C PRO A 216 -17.31 -15.64 -10.19
N THR A 217 -16.27 -15.13 -10.83
CA THR A 217 -16.30 -14.59 -12.19
C THR A 217 -15.99 -15.72 -13.19
N GLU A 218 -16.47 -15.59 -14.42
CA GLU A 218 -16.22 -16.58 -15.47
C GLU A 218 -14.70 -16.84 -15.60
N GLY A 219 -14.30 -18.10 -15.49
CA GLY A 219 -12.89 -18.53 -15.55
C GLY A 219 -12.13 -18.48 -14.23
N THR A 220 -12.76 -18.07 -13.11
CA THR A 220 -12.09 -18.09 -11.79
C THR A 220 -11.97 -19.53 -11.29
N GLN A 221 -10.73 -20.00 -11.14
CA GLN A 221 -10.42 -21.26 -10.46
C GLN A 221 -9.68 -20.96 -9.18
N ILE A 222 -10.06 -21.61 -8.07
CA ILE A 222 -9.32 -21.54 -6.82
C ILE A 222 -7.99 -22.24 -7.02
N SER A 223 -6.94 -21.44 -7.18
CA SER A 223 -5.60 -21.96 -7.45
C SER A 223 -4.97 -22.51 -6.17
N PRO A 224 -4.37 -23.71 -6.19
CA PRO A 224 -3.53 -24.22 -5.09
C PRO A 224 -2.39 -23.25 -4.73
N TYR A 225 -1.91 -22.48 -5.68
CA TYR A 225 -0.88 -21.45 -5.47
C TYR A 225 -1.37 -20.33 -4.55
N LEU A 226 -2.62 -19.89 -4.71
CA LEU A 226 -3.22 -18.87 -3.83
C LEU A 226 -3.30 -19.38 -2.38
N ILE A 227 -3.77 -20.61 -2.17
CA ILE A 227 -3.85 -21.21 -0.82
C ILE A 227 -2.47 -21.34 -0.20
N THR A 228 -1.49 -21.80 -0.96
CA THR A 228 -0.09 -21.92 -0.51
C THR A 228 0.48 -20.54 -0.15
N GLY A 229 0.22 -19.52 -0.97
CA GLY A 229 0.64 -18.13 -0.72
C GLY A 229 0.05 -17.56 0.56
N ILE A 230 -1.23 -17.80 0.85
CA ILE A 230 -1.88 -17.41 2.12
C ILE A 230 -1.13 -18.04 3.30
N PHE A 231 -0.93 -19.34 3.27
CA PHE A 231 -0.26 -20.08 4.34
C PHE A 231 1.17 -19.54 4.60
N LEU A 232 1.96 -19.37 3.55
CA LEU A 232 3.32 -18.83 3.64
C LEU A 232 3.34 -17.38 4.14
N THR A 233 2.38 -16.55 3.74
CA THR A 233 2.27 -15.17 4.24
C THR A 233 2.08 -15.15 5.74
N TYR A 234 1.20 -15.99 6.29
CA TYR A 234 1.00 -16.06 7.75
C TYR A 234 2.19 -16.65 8.48
N LEU A 235 2.93 -17.57 7.88
CA LEU A 235 4.23 -18.01 8.42
C LEU A 235 5.22 -16.83 8.52
N GLY A 236 5.26 -15.96 7.51
CA GLY A 236 6.06 -14.73 7.53
C GLY A 236 5.64 -13.79 8.67
N VAL A 237 4.32 -13.59 8.88
CA VAL A 237 3.78 -12.77 9.98
C VAL A 237 4.20 -13.35 11.34
N ILE A 238 4.06 -14.65 11.54
CA ILE A 238 4.43 -15.34 12.79
C ILE A 238 5.93 -15.21 13.05
N ALA A 239 6.76 -15.42 12.02
CA ALA A 239 8.21 -15.27 12.11
C ALA A 239 8.62 -13.84 12.54
N ASN A 240 7.90 -12.83 12.05
CA ASN A 240 8.10 -11.43 12.48
C ASN A 240 7.63 -11.18 13.91
N GLY A 241 6.44 -11.68 14.28
CA GLY A 241 5.79 -11.43 15.59
C GLY A 241 6.56 -11.99 16.78
N GLN A 242 7.20 -13.15 16.65
CA GLN A 242 8.02 -13.76 17.71
C GLN A 242 9.17 -12.86 18.20
N SER A 243 9.57 -11.85 17.41
CA SER A 243 10.61 -10.90 17.82
C SER A 243 10.18 -9.94 18.94
N ARG A 244 8.88 -9.74 19.14
CA ARG A 244 8.34 -8.86 20.22
C ARG A 244 8.17 -9.56 21.55
N PHE A 245 7.80 -10.85 21.55
CA PHE A 245 7.62 -11.63 22.77
C PHE A 245 8.92 -12.00 23.47
N SER A 246 10.05 -12.02 22.74
CA SER A 246 11.38 -12.36 23.30
C SER A 246 12.09 -11.17 23.99
N ARG A 247 11.46 -10.00 24.11
CA ARG A 247 12.04 -8.79 24.73
C ARG A 247 11.33 -8.32 26.00
N LYS A 248 10.60 -9.22 26.68
CA LYS A 248 10.12 -8.98 28.06
C LYS A 248 11.00 -9.70 29.05
#